data_6d84c18c0bbed3ea16711b2e6d31acec
#
_entry.id   6d84c18c0bbed3ea16711b2e6d31acec
#
_cell.length_a   1.000
_cell.length_b   1.000
_cell.length_c   1.000
_cell.angle_alpha   90.00
_cell.angle_beta   90.00
_cell.angle_gamma   90.00
#
_symmetry.space_group_name_H-M   'P 1'
#
loop_
_entity.id
_entity.type
_entity.pdbx_description
1 polymer ?
#
loop_
_entity_poly.entity_id
_entity_poly.type
_entity_poly.pdbx_seq_one_letter_code
_entity_poly.pdbx_strand_id
1 'polypeptide(L)'
;MNRRYIEIMDTTLRDGEQTSGVSFSASEKLTIAQLLLQEVKVDRIEVASARVSEGEFQAVKKITEWAKANGFLDKIEVLTFVDGDASINWMLESGARVMNLLTKGSLNHLTHQLKKTPQEHFEDIQNVIELAVSQGIDCNVYMEDWSNGMRNSKEYVFQALDFLRTMPIKRILLPDTLGILTPAESYEFVKSIVDRYPKCRFEFHAHNDYDLSVANVMEALRAGVHGLHLTVNGMGERTGNAPLASTIAVLKDFMPQFETSVNEKSLYSVSKLVETFSGIRIPSNKPIVGESVFTQTAGIHADGDKKNNLYFSKLMPERFGRLRSYALGKTSGKANIENNLRDLGITLADADLKKVTQRIIELGDRKEAVTPDDLPYIISDVLDSNAIEEKVVIVNYVLTHSKNLKPSATLQIRFGDEIFEESAQGDGQYDAFMNALKKIYCKKGISLPMLSDYAVRIPPGGKTDALCETIITWEVNGKDIKTRGLDSDQTVSAIMATQKMLNLIGVPEDPKSVEFPLVAAE
;
A
#
# COMPACT_ATOMS: atom_id res chain seq x y z
N MET A 1 31.91 -12.78 3.21
CA MET A 1 31.95 -11.52 3.98
C MET A 1 30.77 -11.54 4.95
N ASN A 2 30.99 -11.28 6.23
CA ASN A 2 29.87 -11.11 7.16
C ASN A 2 29.08 -9.88 6.74
N ARG A 3 27.79 -10.04 6.46
CA ARG A 3 26.88 -8.92 6.17
C ARG A 3 26.53 -8.22 7.48
N ARG A 4 26.44 -6.90 7.44
CA ARG A 4 25.98 -6.12 8.59
C ARG A 4 24.47 -6.10 8.59
N TYR A 5 23.84 -6.50 9.68
CA TYR A 5 22.39 -6.44 9.85
C TYR A 5 21.92 -5.01 10.07
N ILE A 6 20.86 -4.61 9.39
CA ILE A 6 20.20 -3.31 9.52
C ILE A 6 18.79 -3.53 10.04
N GLU A 7 18.49 -2.94 11.18
CA GLU A 7 17.16 -2.98 11.77
C GLU A 7 16.21 -2.06 11.00
N ILE A 8 15.01 -2.56 10.70
CA ILE A 8 13.95 -1.80 10.06
C ILE A 8 12.83 -1.56 11.06
N MET A 9 12.60 -0.30 11.40
CA MET A 9 11.42 0.14 12.13
C MET A 9 10.40 0.69 11.14
N ASP A 10 9.17 0.17 11.16
CA ASP A 10 8.07 0.73 10.40
C ASP A 10 7.26 1.70 11.27
N THR A 11 7.05 2.92 10.78
CA THR A 11 6.29 3.97 11.49
C THR A 11 4.99 4.34 10.77
N THR A 12 4.43 3.43 9.97
CA THR A 12 3.17 3.65 9.23
C THR A 12 2.01 3.98 10.18
N LEU A 13 1.96 3.32 11.34
CA LEU A 13 0.87 3.47 12.31
C LEU A 13 0.99 4.73 13.19
N ARG A 14 2.14 5.42 13.16
CA ARG A 14 2.33 6.69 13.86
C ARG A 14 2.53 7.83 12.86
N ASP A 15 3.69 7.90 12.17
CA ASP A 15 3.98 8.98 11.21
C ASP A 15 3.15 8.84 9.94
N GLY A 16 2.97 7.60 9.46
CA GLY A 16 2.11 7.33 8.30
C GLY A 16 0.68 7.80 8.50
N GLU A 17 0.14 7.70 9.71
CA GLU A 17 -1.21 8.20 10.05
C GLU A 17 -1.28 9.73 10.09
N GLN A 18 -0.15 10.44 10.14
CA GLN A 18 -0.11 11.90 10.01
C GLN A 18 -0.31 12.39 8.56
N THR A 19 -0.48 11.47 7.61
CA THR A 19 -0.93 11.82 6.25
C THR A 19 -2.31 12.47 6.33
N SER A 20 -2.47 13.62 5.68
CA SER A 20 -3.75 14.35 5.71
C SER A 20 -4.93 13.49 5.26
N GLY A 21 -5.97 13.43 6.10
CA GLY A 21 -7.19 12.65 5.84
C GLY A 21 -7.12 11.16 6.18
N VAL A 22 -6.02 10.70 6.77
CA VAL A 22 -5.87 9.31 7.23
C VAL A 22 -6.18 9.21 8.72
N SER A 23 -6.93 8.17 9.08
CA SER A 23 -7.15 7.74 10.45
C SER A 23 -7.47 6.25 10.43
N PHE A 24 -6.73 5.46 11.20
CA PHE A 24 -6.95 4.03 11.32
C PHE A 24 -7.77 3.70 12.58
N SER A 25 -8.73 2.82 12.44
CA SER A 25 -9.40 2.23 13.61
C SER A 25 -8.44 1.33 14.39
N ALA A 26 -8.75 1.06 15.66
CA ALA A 26 -7.93 0.17 16.49
C ALA A 26 -7.79 -1.26 15.91
N SER A 27 -8.79 -1.74 15.18
CA SER A 27 -8.74 -3.04 14.49
C SER A 27 -7.85 -3.02 13.25
N GLU A 28 -7.90 -1.95 12.48
CA GLU A 28 -7.01 -1.78 11.32
C GLU A 28 -5.55 -1.64 11.75
N LYS A 29 -5.26 -0.83 12.80
CA LYS A 29 -3.91 -0.75 13.38
C LYS A 29 -3.39 -2.11 13.82
N LEU A 30 -4.22 -2.91 14.51
CA LEU A 30 -3.83 -4.27 14.89
C LEU A 30 -3.53 -5.14 13.66
N THR A 31 -4.38 -5.12 12.65
CA THR A 31 -4.20 -5.93 11.42
C THR A 31 -2.91 -5.55 10.70
N ILE A 32 -2.65 -4.25 10.55
CA ILE A 32 -1.39 -3.75 9.93
C ILE A 32 -0.18 -4.18 10.78
N ALA A 33 -0.24 -4.04 12.11
CA ALA A 33 0.83 -4.43 13.03
C ALA A 33 1.15 -5.94 12.91
N GLN A 34 0.13 -6.79 12.85
CA GLN A 34 0.28 -8.22 12.65
C GLN A 34 0.97 -8.54 11.33
N LEU A 35 0.53 -7.94 10.24
CA LEU A 35 1.10 -8.17 8.91
C LEU A 35 2.55 -7.69 8.83
N LEU A 36 2.86 -6.52 9.40
CA LEU A 36 4.22 -5.96 9.43
C LEU A 36 5.19 -6.87 10.21
N LEU A 37 4.80 -7.38 11.37
CA LEU A 37 5.68 -8.18 12.22
C LEU A 37 5.75 -9.64 11.80
N GLN A 38 4.64 -10.26 11.37
CA GLN A 38 4.59 -11.70 11.07
C GLN A 38 4.95 -12.02 9.61
N GLU A 39 4.43 -11.23 8.64
CA GLU A 39 4.57 -11.53 7.22
C GLU A 39 5.69 -10.72 6.56
N VAL A 40 5.68 -9.40 6.75
CA VAL A 40 6.73 -8.50 6.22
C VAL A 40 8.02 -8.67 7.00
N LYS A 41 7.93 -8.99 8.29
CA LYS A 41 9.06 -9.25 9.19
C LYS A 41 9.96 -8.04 9.38
N VAL A 42 9.36 -6.86 9.58
CA VAL A 42 10.11 -5.71 10.09
C VAL A 42 10.58 -5.99 11.54
N ASP A 43 11.64 -5.35 11.95
CA ASP A 43 12.21 -5.60 13.27
C ASP A 43 11.37 -5.00 14.39
N ARG A 44 10.82 -3.80 14.17
CA ARG A 44 10.05 -3.03 15.14
C ARG A 44 8.99 -2.19 14.43
N ILE A 45 7.96 -1.79 15.16
CA ILE A 45 6.91 -0.88 14.68
C ILE A 45 6.64 0.23 15.69
N GLU A 46 6.49 1.45 15.23
CA GLU A 46 6.03 2.58 16.02
C GLU A 46 4.54 2.79 15.76
N VAL A 47 3.72 2.63 16.81
CA VAL A 47 2.28 2.39 16.63
C VAL A 47 1.39 3.59 16.94
N ALA A 48 1.89 4.56 17.70
CA ALA A 48 1.12 5.74 18.10
C ALA A 48 2.02 6.83 18.70
N SER A 49 1.44 8.02 18.89
CA SER A 49 1.94 9.03 19.81
C SER A 49 1.15 8.99 21.13
N ALA A 50 1.84 9.02 22.25
CA ALA A 50 1.20 8.99 23.57
C ALA A 50 0.29 10.21 23.79
N ARG A 51 -0.83 10.00 24.49
CA ARG A 51 -1.74 11.05 24.96
C ARG A 51 -2.45 11.87 23.87
N VAL A 52 -2.51 11.37 22.63
CA VAL A 52 -3.20 12.10 21.54
C VAL A 52 -4.70 11.93 21.64
N SER A 53 -5.20 10.70 21.82
CA SER A 53 -6.64 10.44 21.93
C SER A 53 -6.93 9.14 22.66
N GLU A 54 -8.17 8.95 23.08
CA GLU A 54 -8.65 7.67 23.65
C GLU A 54 -8.60 6.55 22.61
N GLY A 55 -8.86 6.85 21.33
CA GLY A 55 -8.76 5.89 20.24
C GLY A 55 -7.34 5.33 20.09
N GLU A 56 -6.32 6.19 20.17
CA GLU A 56 -4.91 5.79 20.17
C GLU A 56 -4.58 4.90 21.37
N PHE A 57 -5.06 5.26 22.56
CA PHE A 57 -4.86 4.44 23.75
C PHE A 57 -5.43 3.02 23.57
N GLN A 58 -6.67 2.90 23.11
CA GLN A 58 -7.30 1.60 22.87
C GLN A 58 -6.61 0.81 21.76
N ALA A 59 -6.12 1.47 20.72
CA ALA A 59 -5.36 0.82 19.66
C ALA A 59 -4.04 0.24 20.19
N VAL A 60 -3.26 1.03 20.94
CA VAL A 60 -2.00 0.56 21.54
C VAL A 60 -2.25 -0.57 22.51
N LYS A 61 -3.26 -0.46 23.38
CA LYS A 61 -3.61 -1.53 24.31
C LYS A 61 -3.93 -2.85 23.59
N LYS A 62 -4.73 -2.79 22.53
CA LYS A 62 -5.07 -3.96 21.72
C LYS A 62 -3.84 -4.59 21.05
N ILE A 63 -2.94 -3.75 20.52
CA ILE A 63 -1.68 -4.20 19.89
C ILE A 63 -0.75 -4.82 20.93
N THR A 64 -0.57 -4.20 22.11
CA THR A 64 0.33 -4.71 23.15
C THR A 64 -0.18 -6.00 23.80
N GLU A 65 -1.49 -6.16 24.00
CA GLU A 65 -2.11 -7.42 24.43
C GLU A 65 -1.82 -8.55 23.44
N TRP A 66 -2.04 -8.32 22.15
CA TRP A 66 -1.71 -9.27 21.11
C TRP A 66 -0.20 -9.55 21.04
N ALA A 67 0.63 -8.50 21.05
CA ALA A 67 2.08 -8.62 20.95
C ALA A 67 2.67 -9.40 22.12
N LYS A 68 2.14 -9.20 23.33
CA LYS A 68 2.52 -9.94 24.53
C LYS A 68 2.22 -11.44 24.40
N ALA A 69 1.04 -11.78 23.87
CA ALA A 69 0.64 -13.18 23.65
C ALA A 69 1.46 -13.89 22.56
N ASN A 70 2.07 -13.12 21.64
CA ASN A 70 2.79 -13.65 20.48
C ASN A 70 4.32 -13.41 20.53
N GLY A 71 4.87 -12.85 21.63
CA GLY A 71 6.31 -12.63 21.80
C GLY A 71 6.87 -11.45 21.00
N PHE A 72 6.06 -10.43 20.72
CA PHE A 72 6.45 -9.23 19.97
C PHE A 72 6.43 -7.94 20.82
N LEU A 73 6.22 -8.02 22.13
CA LEU A 73 6.01 -6.83 22.96
C LEU A 73 7.19 -5.84 22.93
N ASP A 74 8.40 -6.34 22.88
CA ASP A 74 9.66 -5.59 22.79
C ASP A 74 9.88 -4.94 21.42
N LYS A 75 9.02 -5.23 20.44
CA LYS A 75 9.03 -4.65 19.09
C LYS A 75 7.98 -3.55 18.89
N ILE A 76 7.16 -3.28 19.93
CA ILE A 76 6.11 -2.25 19.88
C ILE A 76 6.67 -0.99 20.54
N GLU A 77 6.82 0.06 19.73
CA GLU A 77 7.35 1.35 20.16
C GLU A 77 6.26 2.43 20.13
N VAL A 78 6.35 3.40 21.05
CA VAL A 78 5.40 4.51 21.16
C VAL A 78 6.19 5.82 21.22
N LEU A 79 5.79 6.81 20.42
CA LEU A 79 6.32 8.16 20.49
C LEU A 79 5.81 8.82 21.77
N THR A 80 6.73 9.39 22.57
CA THR A 80 6.45 10.02 23.85
C THR A 80 7.06 11.40 23.94
N PHE A 81 6.66 12.18 24.94
CA PHE A 81 7.07 13.56 25.11
C PHE A 81 7.84 13.77 26.41
N VAL A 82 8.63 14.83 26.46
CA VAL A 82 9.30 15.29 27.70
C VAL A 82 8.28 16.05 28.55
N ASP A 83 7.37 15.30 29.23
CA ASP A 83 6.18 15.81 29.93
C ASP A 83 6.05 15.24 31.36
N GLY A 84 7.18 14.97 31.99
CA GLY A 84 7.28 14.39 33.32
C GLY A 84 6.89 12.91 33.32
N ASP A 85 5.88 12.54 34.07
CA ASP A 85 5.41 11.16 34.19
C ASP A 85 4.20 10.83 33.29
N ALA A 86 3.63 11.82 32.63
CA ALA A 86 2.35 11.68 31.97
C ALA A 86 2.37 10.69 30.78
N SER A 87 3.37 10.78 29.89
CA SER A 87 3.54 9.80 28.82
C SER A 87 3.94 8.41 29.36
N ILE A 88 4.73 8.36 30.43
CA ILE A 88 5.14 7.10 31.08
C ILE A 88 3.93 6.36 31.66
N ASN A 89 3.06 7.06 32.41
CA ASN A 89 1.85 6.49 32.98
C ASN A 89 0.94 5.96 31.87
N TRP A 90 0.74 6.75 30.80
CA TRP A 90 -0.03 6.33 29.62
C TRP A 90 0.51 5.05 28.99
N MET A 91 1.84 4.92 28.86
CA MET A 91 2.48 3.71 28.34
C MET A 91 2.26 2.50 29.24
N LEU A 92 2.43 2.66 30.56
CA LEU A 92 2.23 1.57 31.52
C LEU A 92 0.79 1.05 31.47
N GLU A 93 -0.19 1.94 31.42
CA GLU A 93 -1.62 1.60 31.34
C GLU A 93 -1.99 0.94 29.99
N SER A 94 -1.40 1.37 28.88
CA SER A 94 -1.59 0.75 27.57
C SER A 94 -0.78 -0.55 27.36
N GLY A 95 0.10 -0.89 28.30
CA GLY A 95 0.93 -2.09 28.24
C GLY A 95 2.21 -1.98 27.42
N ALA A 96 2.52 -0.81 26.83
CA ALA A 96 3.74 -0.57 26.06
C ALA A 96 5.00 -0.58 26.95
N ARG A 97 6.15 -0.97 26.38
CA ARG A 97 7.42 -1.14 27.11
C ARG A 97 8.63 -0.51 26.42
N VAL A 98 8.48 0.05 25.24
CA VAL A 98 9.56 0.75 24.52
C VAL A 98 9.07 2.12 24.10
N MET A 99 9.75 3.15 24.58
CA MET A 99 9.43 4.54 24.26
C MET A 99 10.42 5.15 23.29
N ASN A 100 9.91 5.98 22.38
CA ASN A 100 10.68 6.88 21.54
C ASN A 100 10.46 8.30 22.04
N LEU A 101 11.34 8.79 22.90
CA LEU A 101 11.24 10.11 23.52
C LEU A 101 11.56 11.21 22.52
N LEU A 102 10.61 12.08 22.23
CA LEU A 102 10.78 13.22 21.33
C LEU A 102 11.49 14.37 22.05
N THR A 103 12.72 14.65 21.64
CA THR A 103 13.53 15.78 22.13
C THR A 103 13.86 16.74 20.99
N LYS A 104 14.53 17.84 21.26
CA LYS A 104 14.89 18.84 20.24
C LYS A 104 16.32 18.67 19.76
N GLY A 105 16.48 18.46 18.46
CA GLY A 105 17.76 18.32 17.75
C GLY A 105 18.31 19.63 17.19
N SER A 106 17.57 20.74 17.24
CA SER A 106 18.04 22.07 16.84
C SER A 106 17.85 23.11 17.94
N LEU A 107 18.79 24.06 18.02
CA LEU A 107 18.70 25.18 18.96
C LEU A 107 17.48 26.07 18.64
N ASN A 108 17.11 26.16 17.37
CA ASN A 108 15.94 26.92 16.93
C ASN A 108 14.64 26.40 17.55
N HIS A 109 14.39 25.08 17.47
CA HIS A 109 13.21 24.45 18.10
C HIS A 109 13.27 24.55 19.63
N LEU A 110 14.45 24.35 20.23
CA LEU A 110 14.60 24.47 21.67
C LEU A 110 14.21 25.88 22.15
N THR A 111 14.78 26.92 21.51
CA THR A 111 14.63 28.29 21.95
C THR A 111 13.24 28.85 21.67
N HIS A 112 12.70 28.60 20.48
CA HIS A 112 11.46 29.25 20.05
C HIS A 112 10.19 28.45 20.32
N GLN A 113 10.28 27.11 20.33
CA GLN A 113 9.14 26.26 20.61
C GLN A 113 9.05 25.93 22.11
N LEU A 114 10.13 25.42 22.73
CA LEU A 114 10.14 25.08 24.15
C LEU A 114 10.45 26.25 25.06
N LYS A 115 11.13 27.28 24.58
CA LYS A 115 11.58 28.44 25.33
C LYS A 115 12.48 28.05 26.53
N LYS A 116 13.36 27.08 26.32
CA LYS A 116 14.29 26.53 27.30
C LYS A 116 15.73 26.72 26.90
N THR A 117 16.60 26.73 27.89
CA THR A 117 18.05 26.59 27.68
C THR A 117 18.40 25.12 27.45
N PRO A 118 19.56 24.83 26.84
CA PRO A 118 20.04 23.46 26.70
C PRO A 118 20.10 22.69 28.04
N GLN A 119 20.58 23.36 29.10
CA GLN A 119 20.69 22.75 30.41
C GLN A 119 19.35 22.33 31.01
N GLU A 120 18.36 23.22 30.97
CA GLU A 120 17.00 22.92 31.46
C GLU A 120 16.37 21.75 30.67
N HIS A 121 16.59 21.71 29.35
CA HIS A 121 16.06 20.64 28.52
C HIS A 121 16.73 19.29 28.80
N PHE A 122 18.04 19.28 29.04
CA PHE A 122 18.77 18.04 29.38
C PHE A 122 18.37 17.51 30.76
N GLU A 123 18.13 18.37 31.74
CA GLU A 123 17.62 17.98 33.06
C GLU A 123 16.22 17.35 32.97
N ASP A 124 15.32 17.93 32.16
CA ASP A 124 13.99 17.35 31.93
C ASP A 124 14.08 15.98 31.23
N ILE A 125 14.92 15.85 30.19
CA ILE A 125 15.14 14.58 29.48
C ILE A 125 15.68 13.52 30.44
N GLN A 126 16.68 13.88 31.29
CA GLN A 126 17.25 12.97 32.29
C GLN A 126 16.18 12.45 33.23
N ASN A 127 15.37 13.36 33.80
CA ASN A 127 14.32 12.98 34.74
C ASN A 127 13.30 12.01 34.12
N VAL A 128 12.90 12.23 32.85
CA VAL A 128 11.95 11.35 32.15
C VAL A 128 12.59 9.99 31.85
N ILE A 129 13.85 9.95 31.40
CA ILE A 129 14.54 8.69 31.08
C ILE A 129 14.76 7.87 32.35
N GLU A 130 15.27 8.49 33.46
CA GLU A 130 15.50 7.79 34.72
C GLU A 130 14.19 7.22 35.29
N LEU A 131 13.09 7.99 35.23
CA LEU A 131 11.80 7.52 35.67
C LEU A 131 11.32 6.34 34.82
N ALA A 132 11.37 6.44 33.48
CA ALA A 132 10.95 5.39 32.55
C ALA A 132 11.72 4.08 32.79
N VAL A 133 13.05 4.16 32.90
CA VAL A 133 13.91 3.00 33.17
C VAL A 133 13.62 2.38 34.53
N SER A 134 13.33 3.20 35.57
CA SER A 134 12.93 2.70 36.89
C SER A 134 11.62 1.89 36.85
N GLN A 135 10.75 2.16 35.85
CA GLN A 135 9.49 1.46 35.60
C GLN A 135 9.63 0.29 34.61
N GLY A 136 10.85 -0.04 34.18
CA GLY A 136 11.13 -1.13 33.25
C GLY A 136 10.73 -0.80 31.80
N ILE A 137 10.74 0.48 31.41
CA ILE A 137 10.52 0.94 30.04
C ILE A 137 11.89 1.16 29.38
N ASP A 138 12.09 0.57 28.21
CA ASP A 138 13.25 0.81 27.36
C ASP A 138 13.11 2.16 26.64
N CYS A 139 14.21 2.92 26.54
CA CYS A 139 14.20 4.26 25.98
C CYS A 139 15.04 4.38 24.71
N ASN A 140 14.45 4.95 23.67
CA ASN A 140 15.10 5.53 22.50
C ASN A 140 14.86 7.04 22.51
N VAL A 141 15.68 7.83 21.81
CA VAL A 141 15.54 9.29 21.81
C VAL A 141 15.56 9.82 20.38
N TYR A 142 14.48 10.50 19.97
CA TYR A 142 14.43 11.32 18.75
C TYR A 142 15.03 12.69 18.99
N MET A 143 15.91 13.13 18.10
CA MET A 143 16.44 14.49 18.03
C MET A 143 15.69 15.29 16.94
N GLU A 144 14.43 15.68 17.20
CA GLU A 144 13.57 16.38 16.23
C GLU A 144 14.27 17.61 15.64
N ASP A 145 14.14 17.80 14.32
CA ASP A 145 14.80 18.87 13.55
C ASP A 145 16.35 18.78 13.55
N TRP A 146 16.86 17.55 13.71
CA TRP A 146 18.31 17.30 13.75
C TRP A 146 19.05 17.81 12.50
N SER A 147 18.47 17.67 11.31
CA SER A 147 19.08 18.13 10.06
C SER A 147 19.34 19.65 10.04
N ASN A 148 18.37 20.46 10.47
CA ASN A 148 18.58 21.90 10.68
C ASN A 148 19.55 22.17 11.83
N GLY A 149 19.53 21.35 12.88
CA GLY A 149 20.51 21.40 13.95
C GLY A 149 21.93 21.29 13.42
N MET A 150 22.21 20.31 12.57
CA MET A 150 23.54 20.10 11.96
C MET A 150 23.94 21.24 11.03
N ARG A 151 23.00 21.88 10.32
CA ARG A 151 23.28 23.03 9.46
C ARG A 151 23.52 24.32 10.23
N ASN A 152 22.73 24.59 11.27
CA ASN A 152 22.61 25.93 11.85
C ASN A 152 23.05 26.02 13.33
N SER A 153 23.15 24.90 14.03
CA SER A 153 23.48 24.84 15.47
C SER A 153 24.25 23.56 15.82
N LYS A 154 25.27 23.25 15.04
CA LYS A 154 26.04 22.01 15.14
C LYS A 154 26.63 21.77 16.54
N GLU A 155 27.08 22.84 17.23
CA GLU A 155 27.58 22.75 18.60
C GLU A 155 26.51 22.24 19.56
N TYR A 156 25.28 22.72 19.45
CA TYR A 156 24.15 22.24 20.24
C TYR A 156 23.87 20.76 20.00
N VAL A 157 23.89 20.31 18.73
CA VAL A 157 23.70 18.88 18.40
C VAL A 157 24.75 18.03 19.12
N PHE A 158 26.02 18.43 19.08
CA PHE A 158 27.09 17.69 19.75
C PHE A 158 27.00 17.77 21.28
N GLN A 159 26.55 18.89 21.86
CA GLN A 159 26.25 18.97 23.30
C GLN A 159 25.14 17.99 23.69
N ALA A 160 24.05 17.93 22.93
CA ALA A 160 22.97 16.98 23.17
C ALA A 160 23.46 15.52 23.06
N LEU A 161 24.28 15.20 22.06
CA LEU A 161 24.86 13.87 21.90
C LEU A 161 25.84 13.50 23.01
N ASP A 162 26.66 14.46 23.47
CA ASP A 162 27.57 14.27 24.61
C ASP A 162 26.80 13.99 25.91
N PHE A 163 25.63 14.59 26.08
CA PHE A 163 24.70 14.27 27.17
C PHE A 163 24.04 12.91 26.97
N LEU A 164 23.37 12.67 25.82
CA LEU A 164 22.59 11.46 25.57
C LEU A 164 23.42 10.17 25.66
N ARG A 165 24.70 10.18 25.26
CA ARG A 165 25.59 9.01 25.37
C ARG A 165 25.83 8.56 26.80
N THR A 166 25.53 9.39 27.82
CA THR A 166 25.65 9.06 29.23
C THR A 166 24.36 8.47 29.80
N MET A 167 23.25 8.58 29.08
CA MET A 167 21.95 8.11 29.52
C MET A 167 21.75 6.60 29.23
N PRO A 168 20.91 5.90 30.01
CA PRO A 168 20.57 4.49 29.79
C PRO A 168 19.58 4.32 28.65
N ILE A 169 19.95 4.73 27.43
CA ILE A 169 19.12 4.65 26.23
C ILE A 169 19.68 3.60 25.25
N LYS A 170 18.79 3.02 24.44
CA LYS A 170 19.18 1.99 23.49
C LYS A 170 19.59 2.56 22.12
N ARG A 171 18.91 3.61 21.66
CA ARG A 171 19.09 4.19 20.31
C ARG A 171 18.95 5.70 20.33
N ILE A 172 19.65 6.36 19.42
CA ILE A 172 19.50 7.79 19.10
C ILE A 172 19.00 7.88 17.67
N LEU A 173 17.86 8.53 17.47
CA LEU A 173 17.12 8.58 16.24
C LEU A 173 17.34 9.95 15.61
N LEU A 174 17.86 9.97 14.36
CA LEU A 174 18.28 11.17 13.63
C LEU A 174 17.25 11.49 12.52
N PRO A 175 16.23 12.31 12.80
CA PRO A 175 15.21 12.63 11.81
C PRO A 175 15.61 13.81 10.93
N ASP A 176 15.56 13.62 9.61
CA ASP A 176 15.45 14.69 8.64
C ASP A 176 13.96 15.12 8.59
N THR A 177 13.55 15.85 9.63
CA THR A 177 12.15 16.18 9.92
C THR A 177 11.47 16.95 8.78
N LEU A 178 12.19 17.77 8.04
CA LEU A 178 11.67 18.55 6.93
C LEU A 178 12.11 18.02 5.55
N GLY A 179 12.76 16.85 5.51
CA GLY A 179 13.21 16.22 4.28
C GLY A 179 14.17 17.10 3.46
N ILE A 180 15.02 17.88 4.13
CA ILE A 180 15.82 18.93 3.50
C ILE A 180 17.23 18.50 3.12
N LEU A 181 17.71 17.35 3.57
CA LEU A 181 19.07 16.92 3.31
C LEU A 181 19.26 16.49 1.85
N THR A 182 20.40 16.85 1.30
CA THR A 182 20.94 16.21 0.11
C THR A 182 21.60 14.87 0.47
N PRO A 183 21.79 13.92 -0.46
CA PRO A 183 22.51 12.69 -0.19
C PRO A 183 23.93 12.92 0.35
N ALA A 184 24.63 13.93 -0.15
CA ALA A 184 25.97 14.29 0.33
C ALA A 184 25.95 14.74 1.80
N GLU A 185 25.01 15.63 2.18
CA GLU A 185 24.86 16.08 3.57
C GLU A 185 24.42 14.93 4.48
N SER A 186 23.54 14.03 4.01
CA SER A 186 23.14 12.84 4.77
C SER A 186 24.35 11.99 5.13
N TYR A 187 25.25 11.74 4.19
CA TYR A 187 26.50 11.04 4.45
C TYR A 187 27.39 11.82 5.42
N GLU A 188 27.69 13.09 5.11
CA GLU A 188 28.63 13.90 5.88
C GLU A 188 28.18 14.07 7.34
N PHE A 189 26.93 14.45 7.56
CA PHE A 189 26.41 14.72 8.91
C PHE A 189 26.33 13.44 9.74
N VAL A 190 25.77 12.36 9.18
CA VAL A 190 25.71 11.07 9.88
C VAL A 190 27.13 10.55 10.15
N LYS A 191 28.04 10.59 9.18
CA LYS A 191 29.42 10.12 9.32
C LYS A 191 30.14 10.85 10.46
N SER A 192 30.00 12.19 10.54
CA SER A 192 30.61 13.00 11.60
C SER A 192 30.16 12.60 13.01
N ILE A 193 28.91 12.12 13.14
CA ILE A 193 28.32 11.66 14.39
C ILE A 193 28.78 10.24 14.71
N VAL A 194 28.64 9.32 13.76
CA VAL A 194 28.99 7.90 13.97
C VAL A 194 30.47 7.74 14.32
N ASP A 195 31.35 8.48 13.66
CA ASP A 195 32.79 8.45 13.93
C ASP A 195 33.13 8.98 15.33
N ARG A 196 32.42 10.01 15.80
CA ARG A 196 32.65 10.60 17.12
C ARG A 196 32.07 9.75 18.26
N TYR A 197 30.97 9.00 17.98
CA TYR A 197 30.25 8.22 18.98
C TYR A 197 30.11 6.73 18.59
N PRO A 198 31.21 5.99 18.40
CA PRO A 198 31.18 4.64 17.82
C PRO A 198 30.50 3.58 18.72
N LYS A 199 30.22 3.91 20.00
CA LYS A 199 29.51 3.03 20.93
C LYS A 199 27.99 3.26 20.94
N CYS A 200 27.51 4.37 20.33
CA CYS A 200 26.09 4.68 20.27
C CYS A 200 25.47 3.99 19.05
N ARG A 201 24.20 3.60 19.18
CA ARG A 201 23.40 3.09 18.06
C ARG A 201 22.59 4.25 17.47
N PHE A 202 22.85 4.57 16.22
CA PHE A 202 22.14 5.61 15.50
C PHE A 202 21.21 5.00 14.46
N GLU A 203 20.02 5.58 14.33
CA GLU A 203 19.05 5.23 13.29
C GLU A 203 18.62 6.48 12.53
N PHE A 204 18.24 6.32 11.28
CA PHE A 204 17.91 7.42 10.41
C PHE A 204 16.45 7.39 9.97
N HIS A 205 15.79 8.54 10.09
CA HIS A 205 14.41 8.75 9.69
C HIS A 205 14.36 9.90 8.67
N ALA A 206 13.90 9.64 7.44
CA ALA A 206 13.93 10.60 6.35
C ALA A 206 12.55 10.91 5.81
N HIS A 207 12.13 12.18 5.92
CA HIS A 207 11.01 12.70 5.13
C HIS A 207 11.40 12.89 3.66
N ASN A 208 10.40 13.01 2.77
CA ASN A 208 10.57 12.90 1.32
C ASN A 208 10.24 14.20 0.55
N ASP A 209 10.40 15.36 1.18
CA ASP A 209 9.92 16.64 0.64
C ASP A 209 10.56 17.04 -0.70
N TYR A 210 11.78 16.60 -0.96
CA TYR A 210 12.48 16.77 -2.24
C TYR A 210 12.59 15.48 -3.08
N ASP A 211 11.83 14.43 -2.72
CA ASP A 211 11.89 13.10 -3.36
C ASP A 211 13.29 12.43 -3.29
N LEU A 212 14.06 12.76 -2.25
CA LEU A 212 15.42 12.27 -2.04
C LEU A 212 15.53 11.24 -0.90
N SER A 213 14.44 10.90 -0.23
CA SER A 213 14.48 10.09 1.01
C SER A 213 15.20 8.74 0.84
N VAL A 214 14.97 8.01 -0.25
CA VAL A 214 15.63 6.72 -0.51
C VAL A 214 17.14 6.91 -0.73
N ALA A 215 17.55 7.93 -1.45
CA ALA A 215 18.96 8.25 -1.67
C ALA A 215 19.64 8.67 -0.35
N ASN A 216 18.95 9.49 0.45
CA ASN A 216 19.44 9.90 1.77
C ASN A 216 19.63 8.72 2.71
N VAL A 217 18.69 7.78 2.72
CA VAL A 217 18.79 6.52 3.50
C VAL A 217 20.00 5.70 3.05
N MET A 218 20.28 5.57 1.74
CA MET A 218 21.48 4.87 1.27
C MET A 218 22.77 5.50 1.80
N GLU A 219 22.85 6.82 1.79
CA GLU A 219 24.04 7.53 2.26
C GLU A 219 24.16 7.47 3.78
N ALA A 220 23.07 7.52 4.54
CA ALA A 220 23.08 7.30 5.97
C ALA A 220 23.58 5.89 6.34
N LEU A 221 23.18 4.86 5.59
CA LEU A 221 23.70 3.48 5.75
C LEU A 221 25.21 3.39 5.47
N ARG A 222 25.68 4.04 4.40
CA ARG A 222 27.12 4.12 4.09
C ARG A 222 27.91 4.84 5.19
N ALA A 223 27.31 5.87 5.77
CA ALA A 223 27.89 6.62 6.88
C ALA A 223 27.91 5.84 8.20
N GLY A 224 27.08 4.81 8.35
CA GLY A 224 27.21 3.86 9.44
C GLY A 224 26.02 3.75 10.40
N VAL A 225 24.81 4.25 10.07
CA VAL A 225 23.61 4.03 10.91
C VAL A 225 23.27 2.55 11.05
N HIS A 226 22.61 2.19 12.14
CA HIS A 226 22.30 0.81 12.53
C HIS A 226 20.88 0.39 12.15
N GLY A 227 19.99 1.34 11.92
CA GLY A 227 18.60 1.10 11.57
C GLY A 227 18.00 2.23 10.76
N LEU A 228 16.85 1.94 10.17
CA LEU A 228 16.09 2.84 9.31
C LEU A 228 14.63 2.88 9.73
N HIS A 229 14.04 4.07 9.68
CA HIS A 229 12.61 4.27 9.87
C HIS A 229 11.95 4.47 8.51
N LEU A 230 10.99 3.62 8.22
CA LEU A 230 10.33 3.55 6.93
C LEU A 230 8.81 3.53 7.10
N THR A 231 8.07 3.81 6.03
CA THR A 231 6.62 3.66 6.03
C THR A 231 6.13 2.89 4.82
N VAL A 232 5.08 2.11 5.00
CA VAL A 232 4.36 1.49 3.88
C VAL A 232 3.87 2.60 2.95
N ASN A 233 4.04 2.42 1.65
CA ASN A 233 3.68 3.39 0.60
C ASN A 233 4.37 4.77 0.72
N GLY A 234 5.31 4.93 1.65
CA GLY A 234 5.94 6.23 1.91
C GLY A 234 4.96 7.22 2.56
N MET A 235 3.97 6.75 3.32
CA MET A 235 3.02 7.60 4.02
C MET A 235 3.71 8.45 5.09
N GLY A 236 3.10 9.57 5.47
CA GLY A 236 3.58 10.49 6.49
C GLY A 236 3.15 11.91 6.22
N GLU A 237 3.52 12.81 7.12
CA GLU A 237 3.19 14.22 7.00
C GLU A 237 3.74 14.84 5.69
N ARG A 238 3.03 15.77 5.09
CA ARG A 238 3.35 16.48 3.84
C ARG A 238 3.53 15.53 2.65
N THR A 239 4.76 15.22 2.26
CA THR A 239 5.14 14.33 1.14
C THR A 239 5.47 12.90 1.60
N GLY A 240 5.37 12.65 2.92
CA GLY A 240 5.62 11.36 3.53
C GLY A 240 7.09 11.07 3.83
N ASN A 241 7.39 9.81 4.01
CA ASN A 241 8.66 9.26 4.47
C ASN A 241 9.34 8.39 3.41
N ALA A 242 10.54 7.92 3.71
CA ALA A 242 11.21 6.91 2.90
C ALA A 242 10.34 5.65 2.77
N PRO A 243 9.93 5.24 1.54
CA PRO A 243 9.00 4.14 1.34
C PRO A 243 9.66 2.78 1.59
N LEU A 244 9.00 1.94 2.39
CA LEU A 244 9.48 0.61 2.78
C LEU A 244 9.89 -0.23 1.56
N ALA A 245 9.01 -0.40 0.58
CA ALA A 245 9.26 -1.28 -0.56
C ALA A 245 10.46 -0.86 -1.40
N SER A 246 10.54 0.42 -1.77
CA SER A 246 11.66 0.94 -2.58
C SER A 246 12.98 0.87 -1.83
N THR A 247 12.97 1.21 -0.54
CA THR A 247 14.18 1.18 0.29
C THR A 247 14.72 -0.24 0.43
N ILE A 248 13.86 -1.24 0.69
CA ILE A 248 14.28 -2.65 0.79
C ILE A 248 14.83 -3.16 -0.54
N ALA A 249 14.18 -2.85 -1.67
CA ALA A 249 14.67 -3.25 -2.98
C ALA A 249 16.07 -2.66 -3.28
N VAL A 250 16.26 -1.37 -3.01
CA VAL A 250 17.55 -0.67 -3.18
C VAL A 250 18.62 -1.27 -2.28
N LEU A 251 18.29 -1.54 -1.01
CA LEU A 251 19.22 -2.15 -0.06
C LEU A 251 19.71 -3.51 -0.57
N LYS A 252 18.81 -4.38 -0.99
CA LYS A 252 19.16 -5.72 -1.50
C LYS A 252 19.90 -5.70 -2.82
N ASP A 253 19.59 -4.77 -3.72
CA ASP A 253 20.17 -4.74 -5.08
C ASP A 253 21.51 -4.01 -5.17
N PHE A 254 21.67 -2.92 -4.38
CA PHE A 254 22.82 -2.02 -4.51
C PHE A 254 23.74 -2.00 -3.27
N MET A 255 23.30 -2.60 -2.16
CA MET A 255 24.06 -2.58 -0.91
C MET A 255 24.24 -4.00 -0.32
N PRO A 256 24.87 -4.93 -1.05
CA PRO A 256 24.97 -6.36 -0.68
C PRO A 256 25.76 -6.63 0.61
N GLN A 257 26.47 -5.62 1.14
CA GLN A 257 27.15 -5.67 2.43
C GLN A 257 26.18 -5.57 3.61
N PHE A 258 24.92 -5.22 3.38
CA PHE A 258 23.89 -5.16 4.40
C PHE A 258 22.87 -6.28 4.22
N GLU A 259 22.19 -6.62 5.31
CA GLU A 259 21.08 -7.57 5.31
C GLU A 259 19.96 -7.11 6.23
N THR A 260 18.75 -7.57 5.97
CA THR A 260 17.53 -7.30 6.75
C THR A 260 16.65 -8.53 6.73
N SER A 261 15.79 -8.67 7.75
CA SER A 261 14.78 -9.74 7.84
C SER A 261 13.60 -9.56 6.90
N VAL A 262 13.42 -8.38 6.28
CA VAL A 262 12.22 -8.04 5.51
C VAL A 262 11.98 -9.00 4.35
N ASN A 263 10.75 -9.56 4.34
CA ASN A 263 10.25 -10.44 3.31
C ASN A 263 9.66 -9.62 2.14
N GLU A 264 10.37 -9.60 1.00
CA GLU A 264 9.93 -8.82 -0.17
C GLU A 264 8.60 -9.29 -0.76
N LYS A 265 8.26 -10.59 -0.64
CA LYS A 265 7.01 -11.14 -1.19
C LYS A 265 5.76 -10.55 -0.55
N SER A 266 5.85 -10.11 0.70
CA SER A 266 4.73 -9.52 1.45
C SER A 266 4.62 -8.00 1.29
N LEU A 267 5.55 -7.34 0.58
CA LEU A 267 5.55 -5.88 0.42
C LEU A 267 4.34 -5.39 -0.39
N TYR A 268 3.92 -6.13 -1.41
CA TYR A 268 2.76 -5.75 -2.20
C TYR A 268 1.45 -5.92 -1.41
N SER A 269 1.27 -7.03 -0.70
CA SER A 269 0.07 -7.27 0.09
C SER A 269 -0.12 -6.25 1.21
N VAL A 270 0.92 -5.92 1.98
CA VAL A 270 0.84 -4.87 3.00
C VAL A 270 0.56 -3.49 2.38
N SER A 271 1.15 -3.22 1.21
CA SER A 271 0.93 -1.98 0.47
C SER A 271 -0.54 -1.81 0.07
N LYS A 272 -1.18 -2.87 -0.43
CA LYS A 272 -2.60 -2.87 -0.82
C LYS A 272 -3.53 -2.79 0.40
N LEU A 273 -3.20 -3.49 1.49
CA LEU A 273 -3.98 -3.39 2.72
C LEU A 273 -3.98 -1.94 3.27
N VAL A 274 -2.80 -1.31 3.34
CA VAL A 274 -2.68 0.07 3.81
C VAL A 274 -3.35 1.05 2.84
N GLU A 275 -3.28 0.83 1.51
CA GLU A 275 -4.06 1.60 0.53
C GLU A 275 -5.56 1.55 0.84
N THR A 276 -6.08 0.35 1.13
CA THR A 276 -7.50 0.12 1.42
C THR A 276 -7.92 0.81 2.72
N PHE A 277 -7.16 0.63 3.80
CA PHE A 277 -7.52 1.17 5.11
C PHE A 277 -7.32 2.69 5.19
N SER A 278 -6.28 3.22 4.56
CA SER A 278 -6.02 4.68 4.54
C SER A 278 -6.91 5.44 3.57
N GLY A 279 -7.49 4.78 2.57
CA GLY A 279 -8.18 5.42 1.44
C GLY A 279 -7.26 6.19 0.48
N ILE A 280 -5.94 6.19 0.71
CA ILE A 280 -4.95 6.88 -0.12
C ILE A 280 -4.53 5.96 -1.27
N ARG A 281 -4.98 6.25 -2.47
CA ARG A 281 -4.66 5.46 -3.67
C ARG A 281 -3.17 5.53 -4.02
N ILE A 282 -2.60 4.36 -4.28
CA ILE A 282 -1.20 4.25 -4.74
C ILE A 282 -1.15 4.63 -6.23
N PRO A 283 -0.28 5.58 -6.63
CA PRO A 283 -0.05 5.84 -8.04
C PRO A 283 0.37 4.57 -8.78
N SER A 284 -0.23 4.33 -9.96
CA SER A 284 0.03 3.10 -10.73
C SER A 284 1.50 2.90 -11.11
N ASN A 285 2.28 3.98 -11.17
CA ASN A 285 3.71 4.00 -11.44
C ASN A 285 4.58 4.09 -10.17
N LYS A 286 4.01 3.97 -8.97
CA LYS A 286 4.79 3.97 -7.72
C LYS A 286 5.78 2.80 -7.74
N PRO A 287 7.09 3.04 -7.53
CA PRO A 287 8.08 1.97 -7.59
C PRO A 287 7.70 0.76 -6.72
N ILE A 288 7.91 -0.45 -7.23
CA ILE A 288 7.66 -1.76 -6.62
C ILE A 288 6.17 -2.10 -6.43
N VAL A 289 5.38 -1.21 -5.83
CA VAL A 289 4.00 -1.49 -5.38
C VAL A 289 2.92 -0.95 -6.31
N GLY A 290 3.25 -0.04 -7.22
CA GLY A 290 2.31 0.49 -8.21
C GLY A 290 1.83 -0.60 -9.17
N GLU A 291 0.60 -0.48 -9.63
CA GLU A 291 -0.06 -1.51 -10.45
C GLU A 291 0.68 -1.77 -11.77
N SER A 292 1.18 -0.70 -12.41
CA SER A 292 1.79 -0.77 -13.75
C SER A 292 3.31 -1.00 -13.76
N VAL A 293 3.97 -1.11 -12.60
CA VAL A 293 5.46 -1.14 -12.56
C VAL A 293 6.08 -2.39 -13.19
N PHE A 294 5.32 -3.48 -13.29
CA PHE A 294 5.74 -4.71 -13.96
C PHE A 294 4.96 -4.97 -15.25
N THR A 295 4.36 -3.91 -15.82
CA THR A 295 3.60 -3.97 -17.06
C THR A 295 4.45 -3.49 -18.23
N GLN A 296 4.65 -4.34 -19.22
CA GLN A 296 5.32 -4.02 -20.47
C GLN A 296 4.30 -3.45 -21.47
N THR A 297 4.50 -2.22 -21.93
CA THR A 297 3.58 -1.55 -22.85
C THR A 297 4.05 -1.63 -24.31
N ALA A 298 5.36 -1.47 -24.55
CA ALA A 298 5.92 -1.50 -25.90
C ALA A 298 6.09 -2.92 -26.42
N GLY A 299 5.61 -3.20 -27.63
CA GLY A 299 5.73 -4.53 -28.26
C GLY A 299 7.18 -5.00 -28.42
N ILE A 300 8.14 -4.08 -28.62
CA ILE A 300 9.56 -4.39 -28.71
C ILE A 300 10.13 -4.91 -27.38
N HIS A 301 9.60 -4.43 -26.24
CA HIS A 301 10.02 -4.93 -24.94
C HIS A 301 9.48 -6.33 -24.68
N ALA A 302 8.20 -6.58 -25.03
CA ALA A 302 7.61 -7.91 -24.91
C ALA A 302 8.28 -8.96 -25.83
N ASP A 303 8.70 -8.55 -27.02
CA ASP A 303 9.51 -9.39 -27.94
C ASP A 303 10.93 -9.63 -27.40
N GLY A 304 11.54 -8.62 -26.79
CA GLY A 304 12.85 -8.70 -26.17
C GLY A 304 12.90 -9.66 -24.97
N ASP A 305 11.81 -9.78 -24.22
CA ASP A 305 11.71 -10.76 -23.11
C ASP A 305 11.83 -12.21 -23.64
N LYS A 306 11.32 -12.49 -24.85
CA LYS A 306 11.48 -13.80 -25.53
C LYS A 306 12.88 -14.01 -26.10
N LYS A 307 13.67 -12.94 -26.28
CA LYS A 307 15.01 -12.92 -26.88
C LYS A 307 16.10 -12.73 -25.82
N ASN A 308 16.35 -13.76 -25.01
CA ASN A 308 17.40 -13.76 -23.99
C ASN A 308 17.23 -12.65 -22.92
N ASN A 309 15.99 -12.32 -22.55
CA ASN A 309 15.67 -11.34 -21.49
C ASN A 309 16.37 -9.97 -21.67
N LEU A 310 16.33 -9.39 -22.88
CA LEU A 310 17.02 -8.14 -23.21
C LEU A 310 16.64 -6.96 -22.29
N TYR A 311 15.41 -6.98 -21.74
CA TYR A 311 14.90 -5.96 -20.82
C TYR A 311 14.83 -6.43 -19.37
N PHE A 312 15.71 -7.38 -19.02
CA PHE A 312 15.83 -7.90 -17.67
C PHE A 312 16.46 -6.89 -16.72
N SER A 313 15.89 -6.77 -15.53
CA SER A 313 16.49 -6.06 -14.39
C SER A 313 16.42 -6.93 -13.14
N LYS A 314 17.11 -6.53 -12.05
CA LYS A 314 17.02 -7.23 -10.76
C LYS A 314 15.63 -7.12 -10.12
N LEU A 315 14.82 -6.13 -10.53
CA LEU A 315 13.45 -5.94 -10.07
C LEU A 315 12.51 -6.92 -10.79
N MET A 316 12.56 -8.18 -10.37
CA MET A 316 11.68 -9.23 -10.89
C MET A 316 10.35 -9.21 -10.13
N PRO A 317 9.19 -9.26 -10.84
CA PRO A 317 7.88 -9.23 -10.18
C PRO A 317 7.70 -10.35 -9.14
N GLU A 318 8.23 -11.55 -9.39
CA GLU A 318 8.13 -12.72 -8.52
C GLU A 318 8.78 -12.49 -7.14
N ARG A 319 9.79 -11.61 -7.05
CA ARG A 319 10.40 -11.21 -5.76
C ARG A 319 9.37 -10.57 -4.83
N PHE A 320 8.40 -9.88 -5.40
CA PHE A 320 7.39 -9.10 -4.70
C PHE A 320 6.01 -9.77 -4.69
N GLY A 321 5.95 -11.08 -5.00
CA GLY A 321 4.71 -11.84 -5.07
C GLY A 321 3.79 -11.41 -6.22
N ARG A 322 4.37 -10.81 -7.29
CA ARG A 322 3.63 -10.28 -8.44
C ARG A 322 3.94 -11.05 -9.72
N LEU A 323 3.14 -10.82 -10.74
CA LEU A 323 3.35 -11.35 -12.09
C LEU A 323 3.66 -10.22 -13.06
N ARG A 324 4.39 -10.56 -14.14
CA ARG A 324 4.59 -9.67 -15.27
C ARG A 324 3.29 -9.59 -16.07
N SER A 325 2.94 -8.40 -16.54
CA SER A 325 1.79 -8.19 -17.40
C SER A 325 2.18 -7.44 -18.68
N TYR A 326 1.34 -7.51 -19.68
CA TYR A 326 1.55 -6.86 -20.98
C TYR A 326 0.34 -5.99 -21.28
N ALA A 327 0.55 -4.67 -21.32
CA ALA A 327 -0.52 -3.72 -21.62
C ALA A 327 -0.99 -3.84 -23.06
N LEU A 328 -2.27 -3.61 -23.26
CA LEU A 328 -2.92 -3.53 -24.55
C LEU A 328 -3.24 -2.07 -24.88
N GLY A 329 -3.01 -1.64 -26.13
CA GLY A 329 -3.29 -0.29 -26.57
C GLY A 329 -2.47 0.14 -27.79
N LYS A 330 -2.31 1.44 -27.98
CA LYS A 330 -1.66 2.04 -29.16
C LYS A 330 -0.28 1.50 -29.52
N THR A 331 0.52 1.17 -28.52
CA THR A 331 1.91 0.69 -28.69
C THR A 331 2.02 -0.84 -28.65
N SER A 332 0.90 -1.55 -28.61
CA SER A 332 0.89 -3.01 -28.57
C SER A 332 1.39 -3.60 -29.88
N GLY A 333 2.39 -4.48 -29.77
CA GLY A 333 2.84 -5.32 -30.86
C GLY A 333 2.25 -6.73 -30.79
N LYS A 334 2.47 -7.53 -31.83
CA LYS A 334 2.06 -8.95 -31.90
C LYS A 334 2.40 -9.73 -30.62
N ALA A 335 3.61 -9.53 -30.10
CA ALA A 335 4.09 -10.24 -28.90
C ALA A 335 3.29 -9.93 -27.61
N ASN A 336 2.84 -8.67 -27.44
CA ASN A 336 2.00 -8.31 -26.28
C ASN A 336 0.67 -9.05 -26.32
N ILE A 337 0.05 -9.09 -27.50
CA ILE A 337 -1.26 -9.73 -27.68
C ILE A 337 -1.15 -11.23 -27.55
N GLU A 338 -0.14 -11.87 -28.18
CA GLU A 338 0.12 -13.30 -28.01
C GLU A 338 0.32 -13.71 -26.54
N ASN A 339 1.03 -12.90 -25.75
CA ASN A 339 1.24 -13.19 -24.35
C ASN A 339 -0.08 -13.15 -23.56
N ASN A 340 -0.89 -12.10 -23.76
CA ASN A 340 -2.20 -12.01 -23.13
C ASN A 340 -3.16 -13.12 -23.58
N LEU A 341 -3.16 -13.47 -24.86
CA LEU A 341 -3.99 -14.57 -25.39
C LEU A 341 -3.60 -15.91 -24.79
N ARG A 342 -2.29 -16.17 -24.68
CA ARG A 342 -1.77 -17.39 -24.06
C ARG A 342 -2.20 -17.52 -22.60
N ASP A 343 -2.17 -16.40 -21.85
CA ASP A 343 -2.60 -16.37 -20.45
C ASP A 343 -4.11 -16.65 -20.30
N LEU A 344 -4.90 -16.32 -21.35
CA LEU A 344 -6.33 -16.65 -21.45
C LEU A 344 -6.58 -18.03 -22.09
N GLY A 345 -5.56 -18.78 -22.50
CA GLY A 345 -5.71 -20.07 -23.18
C GLY A 345 -6.22 -19.96 -24.62
N ILE A 346 -6.17 -18.77 -25.23
CA ILE A 346 -6.67 -18.52 -26.60
C ILE A 346 -5.52 -18.59 -27.60
N THR A 347 -5.74 -19.27 -28.72
CA THR A 347 -4.80 -19.33 -29.85
C THR A 347 -5.48 -18.82 -31.10
N LEU A 348 -4.85 -17.87 -31.81
CA LEU A 348 -5.34 -17.32 -33.07
C LEU A 348 -4.36 -17.64 -34.21
N ALA A 349 -4.90 -17.80 -35.42
CA ALA A 349 -4.08 -17.85 -36.64
C ALA A 349 -3.42 -16.48 -36.90
N ASP A 350 -2.27 -16.45 -37.56
CA ASP A 350 -1.50 -15.21 -37.80
C ASP A 350 -2.30 -14.10 -38.49
N ALA A 351 -3.19 -14.46 -39.43
CA ALA A 351 -4.04 -13.49 -40.14
C ALA A 351 -5.06 -12.83 -39.18
N ASP A 352 -5.65 -13.59 -38.28
CA ASP A 352 -6.65 -13.12 -37.31
C ASP A 352 -5.99 -12.36 -36.17
N LEU A 353 -4.87 -12.81 -35.71
CA LEU A 353 -4.04 -12.09 -34.75
C LEU A 353 -3.67 -10.69 -35.26
N LYS A 354 -3.38 -10.55 -36.57
CA LYS A 354 -3.09 -9.25 -37.17
C LYS A 354 -4.31 -8.32 -37.17
N LYS A 355 -5.52 -8.85 -37.45
CA LYS A 355 -6.77 -8.06 -37.39
C LYS A 355 -7.08 -7.58 -35.96
N VAL A 356 -6.97 -8.49 -34.98
CA VAL A 356 -7.17 -8.18 -33.55
C VAL A 356 -6.13 -7.15 -33.09
N THR A 357 -4.87 -7.30 -33.48
CA THR A 357 -3.81 -6.32 -33.19
C THR A 357 -4.17 -4.93 -33.70
N GLN A 358 -4.59 -4.85 -34.96
CA GLN A 358 -4.99 -3.58 -35.58
C GLN A 358 -6.16 -2.92 -34.84
N ARG A 359 -7.16 -3.70 -34.44
CA ARG A 359 -8.32 -3.20 -33.69
C ARG A 359 -7.92 -2.66 -32.31
N ILE A 360 -7.03 -3.34 -31.58
CA ILE A 360 -6.52 -2.89 -30.29
C ILE A 360 -5.76 -1.56 -30.44
N ILE A 361 -4.96 -1.41 -31.49
CA ILE A 361 -4.25 -0.16 -31.78
C ILE A 361 -5.25 0.97 -32.05
N GLU A 362 -6.29 0.73 -32.84
CA GLU A 362 -7.34 1.72 -33.14
C GLU A 362 -8.09 2.16 -31.88
N LEU A 363 -8.43 1.22 -30.99
CA LEU A 363 -9.02 1.54 -29.69
C LEU A 363 -8.07 2.41 -28.85
N GLY A 364 -6.80 2.05 -28.79
CA GLY A 364 -5.77 2.82 -28.10
C GLY A 364 -5.56 4.22 -28.69
N ASP A 365 -5.65 4.40 -30.03
CA ASP A 365 -5.59 5.71 -30.69
C ASP A 365 -6.78 6.61 -30.31
N ARG A 366 -7.94 6.01 -30.03
CA ARG A 366 -9.12 6.71 -29.51
C ARG A 366 -9.04 6.99 -28.00
N LYS A 367 -7.90 6.69 -27.36
CA LYS A 367 -7.68 6.78 -25.90
C LYS A 367 -8.57 5.83 -25.09
N GLU A 368 -9.08 4.79 -25.71
CA GLU A 368 -9.77 3.72 -25.01
C GLU A 368 -8.74 2.81 -24.34
N ALA A 369 -8.90 2.58 -23.03
CA ALA A 369 -8.04 1.63 -22.33
C ALA A 369 -8.54 0.21 -22.62
N VAL A 370 -7.68 -0.64 -23.14
CA VAL A 370 -7.96 -2.05 -23.41
C VAL A 370 -7.30 -2.91 -22.33
N THR A 371 -8.06 -3.82 -21.73
CA THR A 371 -7.56 -4.78 -20.74
C THR A 371 -7.47 -6.17 -21.34
N PRO A 372 -6.71 -7.11 -20.76
CA PRO A 372 -6.72 -8.51 -21.19
C PRO A 372 -8.12 -9.12 -21.22
N ASP A 373 -8.99 -8.73 -20.29
CA ASP A 373 -10.37 -9.22 -20.18
C ASP A 373 -11.29 -8.71 -21.30
N ASP A 374 -10.89 -7.67 -22.05
CA ASP A 374 -11.60 -7.21 -23.23
C ASP A 374 -11.25 -8.03 -24.49
N LEU A 375 -10.13 -8.78 -24.48
CA LEU A 375 -9.65 -9.52 -25.66
C LEU A 375 -10.68 -10.48 -26.26
N PRO A 376 -11.38 -11.35 -25.48
CA PRO A 376 -12.37 -12.25 -26.05
C PRO A 376 -13.47 -11.52 -26.80
N TYR A 377 -13.94 -10.36 -26.30
CA TYR A 377 -14.97 -9.53 -26.96
C TYR A 377 -14.46 -8.86 -28.22
N ILE A 378 -13.21 -8.35 -28.19
CA ILE A 378 -12.56 -7.77 -29.36
C ILE A 378 -12.37 -8.83 -30.46
N ILE A 379 -12.00 -10.05 -30.09
CA ILE A 379 -11.85 -11.17 -31.01
C ILE A 379 -13.19 -11.52 -31.65
N SER A 380 -14.25 -11.63 -30.84
CA SER A 380 -15.60 -11.91 -31.33
C SER A 380 -16.08 -10.85 -32.33
N ASP A 381 -15.89 -9.56 -31.99
CA ASP A 381 -16.27 -8.42 -32.85
C ASP A 381 -15.47 -8.38 -34.16
N VAL A 382 -14.16 -8.62 -34.11
CA VAL A 382 -13.27 -8.50 -35.29
C VAL A 382 -13.36 -9.68 -36.23
N LEU A 383 -13.65 -10.89 -35.71
CA LEU A 383 -13.64 -12.12 -36.50
C LEU A 383 -15.05 -12.59 -36.91
N ASP A 384 -16.11 -11.80 -36.60
CA ASP A 384 -17.52 -12.19 -36.76
C ASP A 384 -17.76 -13.64 -36.23
N SER A 385 -16.98 -14.05 -35.22
CA SER A 385 -17.06 -15.39 -34.64
C SER A 385 -17.85 -15.30 -33.35
N ASN A 386 -18.80 -16.22 -33.12
CA ASN A 386 -19.41 -16.46 -31.81
C ASN A 386 -18.36 -17.08 -30.84
N ALA A 387 -17.18 -16.45 -30.77
CA ALA A 387 -16.04 -16.92 -29.94
C ALA A 387 -16.36 -16.82 -28.44
N ILE A 388 -17.38 -16.05 -28.07
CA ILE A 388 -18.01 -16.09 -26.76
C ILE A 388 -19.45 -16.49 -27.00
N GLU A 389 -19.81 -17.74 -26.69
CA GLU A 389 -21.20 -18.04 -26.35
C GLU A 389 -21.53 -17.11 -25.17
N GLU A 390 -22.43 -16.14 -25.37
CA GLU A 390 -23.00 -15.40 -24.26
C GLU A 390 -23.83 -16.36 -23.40
N LYS A 391 -23.17 -17.08 -22.53
CA LYS A 391 -23.78 -18.07 -21.63
C LYS A 391 -24.75 -17.41 -20.67
N VAL A 392 -24.50 -16.13 -20.35
CA VAL A 392 -25.31 -15.33 -19.44
C VAL A 392 -25.59 -13.98 -20.06
N VAL A 393 -26.87 -13.66 -20.27
CA VAL A 393 -27.29 -12.37 -20.86
C VAL A 393 -28.23 -11.65 -19.91
N ILE A 394 -27.91 -10.41 -19.57
CA ILE A 394 -28.85 -9.49 -18.91
C ILE A 394 -29.86 -9.02 -19.97
N VAL A 395 -31.05 -9.64 -19.95
CA VAL A 395 -32.08 -9.38 -20.98
C VAL A 395 -32.74 -8.04 -20.76
N ASN A 396 -33.07 -7.74 -19.50
CA ASN A 396 -33.73 -6.51 -19.13
C ASN A 396 -33.47 -6.16 -17.67
N TYR A 397 -33.53 -4.88 -17.33
CA TYR A 397 -33.51 -4.43 -15.93
C TYR A 397 -34.27 -3.12 -15.77
N VAL A 398 -34.87 -2.93 -14.60
CA VAL A 398 -35.50 -1.68 -14.18
C VAL A 398 -34.83 -1.25 -12.87
N LEU A 399 -34.30 -0.02 -12.83
CA LEU A 399 -33.72 0.57 -11.64
C LEU A 399 -34.59 1.74 -11.21
N THR A 400 -34.97 1.76 -9.93
CA THR A 400 -35.74 2.89 -9.36
C THR A 400 -34.92 3.58 -8.29
N HIS A 401 -34.94 4.90 -8.34
CA HIS A 401 -34.34 5.74 -7.32
C HIS A 401 -35.31 6.87 -6.98
N SER A 402 -35.55 7.07 -5.70
CA SER A 402 -36.49 8.08 -5.21
C SER A 402 -35.97 8.65 -3.90
N LYS A 403 -36.23 9.94 -3.66
CA LYS A 403 -35.87 10.58 -2.40
C LYS A 403 -36.65 9.91 -1.25
N ASN A 404 -35.94 9.52 -0.19
CA ASN A 404 -36.49 8.88 1.03
C ASN A 404 -37.04 7.45 0.85
N LEU A 405 -36.79 6.77 -0.26
CA LEU A 405 -37.08 5.34 -0.43
C LEU A 405 -35.78 4.60 -0.79
N LYS A 406 -35.69 3.35 -0.37
CA LYS A 406 -34.57 2.51 -0.78
C LYS A 406 -34.63 2.27 -2.29
N PRO A 407 -33.52 2.43 -3.01
CA PRO A 407 -33.43 2.01 -4.42
C PRO A 407 -33.87 0.57 -4.60
N SER A 408 -34.54 0.27 -5.70
CA SER A 408 -34.90 -1.10 -6.07
C SER A 408 -34.52 -1.41 -7.50
N ALA A 409 -34.22 -2.68 -7.76
CA ALA A 409 -33.93 -3.21 -9.06
C ALA A 409 -34.80 -4.44 -9.34
N THR A 410 -35.30 -4.53 -10.58
CA THR A 410 -35.87 -5.78 -11.13
C THR A 410 -34.98 -6.18 -12.30
N LEU A 411 -34.55 -7.43 -12.33
CA LEU A 411 -33.55 -7.95 -13.24
C LEU A 411 -34.04 -9.22 -13.93
N GLN A 412 -33.93 -9.28 -15.24
CA GLN A 412 -34.14 -10.50 -16.05
C GLN A 412 -32.81 -10.95 -16.65
N ILE A 413 -32.42 -12.18 -16.35
CA ILE A 413 -31.21 -12.83 -16.88
C ILE A 413 -31.59 -14.11 -17.61
N ARG A 414 -30.96 -14.32 -18.77
CA ARG A 414 -31.04 -15.54 -19.55
C ARG A 414 -29.77 -16.39 -19.37
N PHE A 415 -29.94 -17.64 -19.01
CA PHE A 415 -28.89 -18.67 -19.00
C PHE A 415 -29.23 -19.71 -20.08
N GLY A 416 -28.52 -19.72 -21.19
CA GLY A 416 -28.93 -20.53 -22.35
C GLY A 416 -30.34 -20.14 -22.82
N ASP A 417 -31.29 -21.06 -22.69
CA ASP A 417 -32.71 -20.84 -23.07
C ASP A 417 -33.62 -20.47 -21.87
N GLU A 418 -33.12 -20.51 -20.64
CA GLU A 418 -33.91 -20.22 -19.44
C GLU A 418 -33.79 -18.76 -19.01
N ILE A 419 -34.94 -18.11 -18.74
CA ILE A 419 -35.01 -16.73 -18.23
C ILE A 419 -35.40 -16.76 -16.74
N PHE A 420 -34.65 -16.02 -15.93
CA PHE A 420 -34.90 -15.82 -14.49
C PHE A 420 -35.17 -14.34 -14.24
N GLU A 421 -36.14 -14.06 -13.38
CA GLU A 421 -36.48 -12.71 -12.95
C GLU A 421 -36.47 -12.63 -11.43
N GLU A 422 -35.84 -11.56 -10.90
CA GLU A 422 -35.83 -11.22 -9.49
C GLU A 422 -35.85 -9.74 -9.25
N SER A 423 -36.40 -9.37 -8.09
CA SER A 423 -36.38 -8.00 -7.59
C SER A 423 -35.73 -7.91 -6.22
N ALA A 424 -34.97 -6.84 -6.00
CA ALA A 424 -34.36 -6.57 -4.70
C ALA A 424 -34.25 -5.06 -4.43
N GLN A 425 -34.04 -4.73 -3.15
CA GLN A 425 -33.69 -3.39 -2.70
C GLN A 425 -32.22 -3.37 -2.31
N GLY A 426 -31.61 -2.15 -2.32
CA GLY A 426 -30.24 -1.92 -1.91
C GLY A 426 -30.05 -0.50 -1.36
N ASP A 427 -28.85 -0.20 -0.90
CA ASP A 427 -28.49 1.14 -0.40
C ASP A 427 -28.18 2.10 -1.57
N GLY A 428 -27.90 1.55 -2.78
CA GLY A 428 -27.76 2.26 -4.04
C GLY A 428 -28.39 1.48 -5.18
N GLN A 429 -28.51 2.09 -6.38
CA GLN A 429 -29.09 1.42 -7.57
C GLN A 429 -28.29 0.19 -7.98
N TYR A 430 -26.94 0.29 -7.97
CA TYR A 430 -26.08 -0.83 -8.31
C TYR A 430 -26.10 -1.92 -7.22
N ASP A 431 -26.19 -1.55 -5.94
CA ASP A 431 -26.37 -2.52 -4.86
C ASP A 431 -27.70 -3.26 -4.96
N ALA A 432 -28.79 -2.55 -5.28
CA ALA A 432 -30.09 -3.19 -5.55
C ALA A 432 -30.02 -4.19 -6.72
N PHE A 433 -29.31 -3.81 -7.81
CA PHE A 433 -29.07 -4.68 -8.95
C PHE A 433 -28.27 -5.94 -8.53
N MET A 434 -27.17 -5.78 -7.78
CA MET A 434 -26.35 -6.90 -7.31
C MET A 434 -27.11 -7.82 -6.36
N ASN A 435 -27.99 -7.27 -5.52
CA ASN A 435 -28.85 -8.05 -4.63
C ASN A 435 -29.91 -8.85 -5.40
N ALA A 436 -30.49 -8.31 -6.48
CA ALA A 436 -31.36 -9.06 -7.39
C ALA A 436 -30.58 -10.18 -8.12
N LEU A 437 -29.39 -9.87 -8.61
CA LEU A 437 -28.49 -10.81 -9.25
C LEU A 437 -28.11 -11.97 -8.30
N LYS A 438 -27.74 -11.67 -7.04
CA LYS A 438 -27.47 -12.69 -6.02
C LYS A 438 -28.64 -13.65 -5.82
N LYS A 439 -29.88 -13.16 -5.77
CA LYS A 439 -31.08 -14.00 -5.65
C LYS A 439 -31.21 -14.99 -6.81
N ILE A 440 -30.97 -14.54 -8.05
CA ILE A 440 -31.01 -15.39 -9.23
C ILE A 440 -29.94 -16.48 -9.14
N TYR A 441 -28.69 -16.12 -8.81
CA TYR A 441 -27.58 -17.06 -8.73
C TYR A 441 -27.74 -18.04 -7.57
N CYS A 442 -28.26 -17.60 -6.41
CA CYS A 442 -28.59 -18.49 -5.28
C CYS A 442 -29.63 -19.54 -5.67
N LYS A 443 -30.65 -19.22 -6.49
CA LYS A 443 -31.63 -20.20 -7.00
C LYS A 443 -30.99 -21.30 -7.85
N LYS A 444 -29.87 -20.98 -8.52
CA LYS A 444 -29.09 -21.96 -9.28
C LYS A 444 -28.01 -22.66 -8.45
N GLY A 445 -27.88 -22.35 -7.14
CA GLY A 445 -26.85 -22.90 -6.28
C GLY A 445 -25.44 -22.39 -6.60
N ILE A 446 -25.31 -21.25 -7.25
CA ILE A 446 -24.05 -20.65 -7.66
C ILE A 446 -23.77 -19.39 -6.83
N SER A 447 -22.56 -19.27 -6.31
CA SER A 447 -22.11 -18.05 -5.63
C SER A 447 -21.51 -17.06 -6.63
N LEU A 448 -21.83 -15.77 -6.47
CA LEU A 448 -21.16 -14.72 -7.23
C LEU A 448 -19.78 -14.43 -6.65
N PRO A 449 -18.80 -14.04 -7.49
CA PRO A 449 -17.53 -13.53 -7.01
C PRO A 449 -17.70 -12.35 -6.07
N MET A 450 -16.76 -12.21 -5.14
CA MET A 450 -16.72 -11.06 -4.25
C MET A 450 -16.17 -9.86 -5.02
N LEU A 451 -16.83 -8.71 -4.88
CA LEU A 451 -16.33 -7.45 -5.37
C LEU A 451 -15.24 -6.95 -4.40
N SER A 452 -13.99 -6.86 -4.86
CA SER A 452 -12.86 -6.42 -4.05
C SER A 452 -12.48 -4.95 -4.27
N ASP A 453 -12.74 -4.37 -5.47
CA ASP A 453 -12.55 -2.95 -5.74
C ASP A 453 -13.57 -2.43 -6.77
N TYR A 454 -13.96 -1.16 -6.62
CA TYR A 454 -14.91 -0.48 -7.48
C TYR A 454 -14.42 0.94 -7.76
N ALA A 455 -14.01 1.22 -8.99
CA ALA A 455 -13.49 2.51 -9.39
C ALA A 455 -14.33 3.10 -10.53
N VAL A 456 -14.70 4.38 -10.37
CA VAL A 456 -15.38 5.15 -11.41
C VAL A 456 -14.47 6.27 -11.87
N ARG A 457 -14.35 6.44 -13.18
CA ARG A 457 -13.55 7.50 -13.80
C ARG A 457 -14.35 8.22 -14.84
N ILE A 458 -14.26 9.55 -14.86
CA ILE A 458 -14.75 10.37 -15.94
C ILE A 458 -13.53 10.79 -16.75
N PRO A 459 -13.38 10.38 -18.04
CA PRO A 459 -12.27 10.79 -18.86
C PRO A 459 -12.17 12.33 -18.98
N PRO A 460 -10.96 12.92 -19.02
CA PRO A 460 -10.78 14.37 -19.13
C PRO A 460 -11.45 14.96 -20.35
N GLY A 461 -12.09 16.11 -20.21
CA GLY A 461 -12.79 16.82 -21.29
C GLY A 461 -14.31 16.65 -21.28
N GLY A 462 -14.85 16.04 -20.19
CA GLY A 462 -16.27 15.79 -20.05
C GLY A 462 -17.13 17.05 -19.98
N LYS A 463 -18.23 17.02 -20.72
CA LYS A 463 -19.44 17.83 -20.54
C LYS A 463 -20.41 17.03 -19.68
N THR A 464 -21.63 17.49 -19.48
CA THR A 464 -22.67 16.77 -18.73
C THR A 464 -23.07 15.42 -19.34
N ASP A 465 -22.68 15.16 -20.58
CA ASP A 465 -22.85 13.94 -21.37
C ASP A 465 -21.55 13.10 -21.46
N ALA A 466 -20.59 13.36 -20.56
CA ALA A 466 -19.33 12.63 -20.55
C ALA A 466 -19.56 11.14 -20.27
N LEU A 467 -18.84 10.31 -21.00
CA LEU A 467 -18.80 8.87 -20.72
C LEU A 467 -18.18 8.63 -19.33
N CYS A 468 -18.82 7.74 -18.61
CA CYS A 468 -18.37 7.25 -17.32
C CYS A 468 -17.78 5.85 -17.49
N GLU A 469 -16.53 5.68 -17.08
CA GLU A 469 -15.85 4.38 -17.06
C GLU A 469 -15.95 3.78 -15.65
N THR A 470 -16.53 2.60 -15.54
CA THR A 470 -16.52 1.81 -14.31
C THR A 470 -15.61 0.61 -14.47
N ILE A 471 -14.66 0.46 -13.54
CA ILE A 471 -13.76 -0.68 -13.43
C ILE A 471 -14.09 -1.40 -12.13
N ILE A 472 -14.40 -2.69 -12.21
CA ILE A 472 -14.71 -3.53 -11.04
C ILE A 472 -13.68 -4.64 -10.96
N THR A 473 -13.10 -4.82 -9.77
CA THR A 473 -12.23 -5.96 -9.47
C THR A 473 -13.02 -7.01 -8.71
N TRP A 474 -12.98 -8.24 -9.20
CA TRP A 474 -13.69 -9.40 -8.65
C TRP A 474 -12.69 -10.42 -8.16
N GLU A 475 -12.91 -10.97 -6.98
CA GLU A 475 -12.12 -12.10 -6.48
C GLU A 475 -12.75 -13.42 -6.94
N VAL A 476 -12.02 -14.15 -7.78
CA VAL A 476 -12.42 -15.45 -8.32
C VAL A 476 -11.34 -16.48 -8.02
N ASN A 477 -11.62 -17.47 -7.17
CA ASN A 477 -10.66 -18.53 -6.81
C ASN A 477 -9.30 -17.99 -6.34
N GLY A 478 -9.31 -16.93 -5.52
CA GLY A 478 -8.09 -16.29 -5.00
C GLY A 478 -7.29 -15.49 -6.04
N LYS A 479 -7.88 -15.18 -7.19
CA LYS A 479 -7.32 -14.32 -8.23
C LYS A 479 -8.23 -13.12 -8.47
N ASP A 480 -7.61 -11.98 -8.68
CA ASP A 480 -8.33 -10.76 -9.08
C ASP A 480 -8.57 -10.76 -10.60
N ILE A 481 -9.84 -10.60 -10.99
CA ILE A 481 -10.27 -10.36 -12.37
C ILE A 481 -10.83 -8.95 -12.43
N LYS A 482 -10.43 -8.17 -13.43
CA LYS A 482 -10.94 -6.81 -13.66
C LYS A 482 -11.82 -6.78 -14.88
N THR A 483 -13.03 -6.21 -14.71
CA THR A 483 -13.94 -5.96 -15.82
C THR A 483 -14.28 -4.48 -15.91
N ARG A 484 -14.62 -4.04 -17.10
CA ARG A 484 -14.82 -2.63 -17.41
C ARG A 484 -16.11 -2.43 -18.21
N GLY A 485 -16.86 -1.39 -17.84
CA GLY A 485 -17.97 -0.86 -18.64
C GLY A 485 -17.76 0.62 -18.94
N LEU A 486 -18.34 1.09 -20.02
CA LEU A 486 -18.29 2.48 -20.46
C LEU A 486 -19.68 2.91 -20.94
N ASP A 487 -20.28 3.87 -20.25
CA ASP A 487 -21.58 4.44 -20.59
C ASP A 487 -21.67 5.88 -20.06
N SER A 488 -22.64 6.65 -20.51
CA SER A 488 -22.95 7.97 -19.96
C SER A 488 -23.60 7.90 -18.56
N ASP A 489 -24.22 6.77 -18.23
CA ASP A 489 -24.75 6.46 -16.89
C ASP A 489 -23.79 5.57 -16.12
N GLN A 490 -23.41 6.01 -14.92
CA GLN A 490 -22.49 5.29 -14.04
C GLN A 490 -23.01 3.89 -13.68
N THR A 491 -24.31 3.73 -13.45
CA THR A 491 -24.89 2.44 -13.07
C THR A 491 -24.94 1.50 -14.25
N VAL A 492 -25.26 2.01 -15.45
CA VAL A 492 -25.23 1.25 -16.70
C VAL A 492 -23.81 0.77 -16.99
N SER A 493 -22.81 1.63 -16.85
CA SER A 493 -21.40 1.22 -17.04
C SER A 493 -20.97 0.12 -16.07
N ALA A 494 -21.44 0.16 -14.80
CA ALA A 494 -21.19 -0.90 -13.83
C ALA A 494 -21.89 -2.22 -14.19
N ILE A 495 -23.13 -2.14 -14.70
CA ILE A 495 -23.88 -3.32 -15.18
C ILE A 495 -23.16 -3.96 -16.37
N MET A 496 -22.63 -3.16 -17.31
CA MET A 496 -21.83 -3.67 -18.43
C MET A 496 -20.55 -4.38 -17.95
N ALA A 497 -19.85 -3.83 -16.95
CA ALA A 497 -18.70 -4.50 -16.34
C ALA A 497 -19.11 -5.83 -15.69
N THR A 498 -20.27 -5.86 -15.01
CA THR A 498 -20.80 -7.08 -14.38
C THR A 498 -21.18 -8.13 -15.42
N GLN A 499 -21.84 -7.75 -16.54
CA GLN A 499 -22.15 -8.66 -17.64
C GLN A 499 -20.91 -9.37 -18.18
N LYS A 500 -19.80 -8.65 -18.34
CA LYS A 500 -18.52 -9.23 -18.75
C LYS A 500 -18.01 -10.25 -17.73
N MET A 501 -18.06 -9.93 -16.45
CA MET A 501 -17.67 -10.86 -15.39
C MET A 501 -18.49 -12.14 -15.42
N LEU A 502 -19.82 -12.04 -15.56
CA LEU A 502 -20.71 -13.20 -15.60
C LEU A 502 -20.37 -14.17 -16.75
N ASN A 503 -19.96 -13.65 -17.90
CA ASN A 503 -19.54 -14.46 -19.04
C ASN A 503 -18.11 -15.02 -18.90
N LEU A 504 -17.20 -14.32 -18.20
CA LEU A 504 -15.86 -14.82 -17.90
C LEU A 504 -15.87 -16.00 -16.94
N ILE A 505 -16.71 -15.94 -15.88
CA ILE A 505 -16.82 -17.05 -14.92
C ILE A 505 -17.67 -18.21 -15.47
N GLY A 506 -18.55 -17.91 -16.44
CA GLY A 506 -19.46 -18.89 -17.01
C GLY A 506 -20.51 -19.43 -16.01
N VAL A 507 -21.27 -20.42 -16.43
CA VAL A 507 -22.15 -21.21 -15.56
C VAL A 507 -21.45 -22.54 -15.33
N PRO A 508 -21.08 -22.91 -14.08
CA PRO A 508 -20.50 -24.23 -13.82
C PRO A 508 -21.45 -25.33 -14.26
N GLU A 509 -20.96 -26.28 -15.04
CA GLU A 509 -21.74 -27.45 -15.49
C GLU A 509 -22.12 -28.39 -14.34
N ASP A 510 -21.39 -28.33 -13.19
CA ASP A 510 -21.66 -29.07 -11.97
C ASP A 510 -21.64 -28.12 -10.75
N PRO A 511 -22.75 -27.94 -10.01
CA PRO A 511 -22.81 -27.10 -8.80
C PRO A 511 -21.88 -27.53 -7.66
N LYS A 512 -21.30 -28.72 -7.73
CA LYS A 512 -20.43 -29.30 -6.68
C LYS A 512 -18.94 -29.01 -6.89
N SER A 513 -18.55 -28.37 -7.98
CA SER A 513 -17.13 -28.12 -8.29
C SER A 513 -16.56 -26.81 -7.74
N VAL A 514 -17.33 -26.04 -6.99
CA VAL A 514 -16.90 -24.77 -6.38
C VAL A 514 -17.10 -24.84 -4.87
N GLU A 515 -16.09 -25.33 -4.13
CA GLU A 515 -16.03 -25.17 -2.68
C GLU A 515 -15.65 -23.71 -2.35
N PHE A 516 -16.65 -22.89 -2.00
CA PHE A 516 -16.43 -21.62 -1.31
C PHE A 516 -16.70 -21.82 0.18
N PRO A 517 -15.87 -21.28 1.08
CA PRO A 517 -16.20 -21.30 2.49
C PRO A 517 -17.47 -20.49 2.75
N LEU A 518 -18.50 -21.15 3.27
CA LEU A 518 -19.71 -20.52 3.78
C LEU A 518 -19.35 -19.56 4.91
N VAL A 519 -19.38 -18.26 4.64
CA VAL A 519 -19.45 -17.27 5.72
C VAL A 519 -20.89 -17.29 6.21
N ALA A 520 -21.08 -17.80 7.43
CA ALA A 520 -22.36 -17.79 8.12
C ALA A 520 -22.86 -16.35 8.25
N ALA A 521 -24.10 -16.14 7.85
CA ALA A 521 -24.82 -14.92 8.12
C ALA A 521 -25.16 -14.86 9.62
N GLU A 522 -24.65 -13.84 10.33
CA GLU A 522 -25.23 -13.26 11.54
C GLU A 522 -25.48 -11.77 11.33
#